data_dcae9d10fd671b633e34316921036ed5
#
_entry.id   dcae9d10fd671b633e34316921036ed5
#
_cell.length_a   1.000
_cell.length_b   1.000
_cell.length_c   1.000
_cell.angle_alpha   90.00
_cell.angle_beta   90.00
_cell.angle_gamma   90.00
#
_symmetry.space_group_name_H-M   'P 1'
#
loop_
_entity.id
_entity.type
_entity.pdbx_description
1 polymer ?
#
loop_
_entity_poly.entity_id
_entity_poly.type
_entity_poly.pdbx_seq_one_letter_code
_entity_poly.pdbx_strand_id
1 'polypeptide(L)' 'MTDKVYVLTELVNDYYQHGEYFLGVFKDIPTLEEVNACGAYFGKVYKEQYEQLIEYGSLQYQGYHEFLYLKGVEL' A
#
# COMPACT_ATOMS: atom_id res chain seq x y z
N MET A 1 3.17 -24.40 -11.09
CA MET A 1 3.55 -23.00 -10.86
C MET A 1 2.58 -22.35 -9.90
N THR A 2 3.10 -21.69 -8.90
CA THR A 2 2.26 -20.94 -7.99
C THR A 2 2.02 -19.55 -8.55
N ASP A 3 0.77 -19.19 -8.69
CA ASP A 3 0.41 -17.83 -9.02
C ASP A 3 0.56 -16.96 -7.78
N LYS A 4 1.04 -15.76 -7.97
CA LYS A 4 1.23 -14.82 -6.90
C LYS A 4 0.53 -13.51 -7.23
N VAL A 5 -0.16 -12.96 -6.28
CA VAL A 5 -0.79 -11.64 -6.41
C VAL A 5 -0.24 -10.73 -5.32
N TYR A 6 -0.34 -9.44 -5.55
CA TYR A 6 0.09 -8.42 -4.60
C TYR A 6 -1.12 -7.68 -4.07
N VAL A 7 -1.25 -7.66 -2.76
CA VAL A 7 -2.39 -7.03 -2.10
C VAL A 7 -1.92 -5.74 -1.44
N LEU A 8 -2.55 -4.63 -1.82
CA LEU A 8 -2.25 -3.32 -1.26
C LEU A 8 -3.32 -2.99 -0.22
N THR A 9 -2.87 -2.74 1.01
CA THR A 9 -3.75 -2.34 2.10
C THR A 9 -3.22 -1.08 2.75
N GLU A 10 -4.08 -0.40 3.47
CA GLU A 10 -3.74 0.81 4.20
C GLU A 10 -4.19 0.66 5.64
N LEU A 11 -3.26 0.90 6.57
CA LEU A 11 -3.60 0.97 7.99
C LEU A 11 -3.79 2.43 8.36
N VAL A 12 -5.01 2.78 8.74
CA VAL A 12 -5.35 4.13 9.18
C VAL A 12 -5.53 4.12 10.68
N ASN A 13 -4.80 5.00 11.37
CA ASN A 13 -4.90 5.13 12.82
C ASN A 13 -5.14 6.60 13.17
N ASP A 14 -6.23 7.13 12.66
CA ASP A 14 -6.64 8.50 12.88
C ASP A 14 -7.64 8.55 14.03
N TYR A 15 -7.79 9.72 14.61
CA TYR A 15 -8.72 9.94 15.72
C TYR A 15 -10.15 9.52 15.39
N TYR A 16 -10.58 9.75 14.15
CA TYR A 16 -11.93 9.44 13.70
C TYR A 16 -12.07 8.16 12.91
N GLN A 17 -10.97 7.56 12.50
CA GLN A 17 -10.98 6.33 11.71
C GLN A 17 -9.83 5.42 12.11
N HIS A 18 -10.18 4.17 12.42
CA HIS A 18 -9.19 3.15 12.73
C HIS A 18 -9.44 1.93 11.86
N GLY A 19 -8.39 1.26 11.47
CA GLY A 19 -8.49 -0.02 10.83
C GLY A 19 -7.62 -0.15 9.60
N GLU A 20 -7.64 -1.35 9.06
CA GLU A 20 -6.94 -1.68 7.85
C GLU A 20 -7.94 -1.74 6.71
N TYR A 21 -7.65 -1.04 5.64
CA TYR A 21 -8.53 -0.95 4.48
C TYR A 21 -7.87 -1.57 3.27
N PHE A 22 -8.62 -2.39 2.57
CA PHE A 22 -8.19 -2.98 1.32
C PHE A 22 -8.21 -1.91 0.23
N LEU A 23 -7.11 -1.75 -0.49
CA LEU A 23 -7.01 -0.78 -1.59
C LEU A 23 -7.05 -1.45 -2.95
N GLY A 24 -6.36 -2.56 -3.13
CA GLY A 24 -6.35 -3.22 -4.44
C GLY A 24 -5.53 -4.50 -4.46
N VAL A 25 -5.71 -5.25 -5.54
CA VAL A 25 -5.00 -6.49 -5.81
C VAL A 25 -4.41 -6.41 -7.22
N PHE A 26 -3.17 -6.86 -7.36
CA PHE A 26 -2.45 -6.76 -8.63
C PHE A 26 -1.76 -8.09 -8.95
N LYS A 27 -1.78 -8.47 -10.21
CA LYS A 27 -1.08 -9.69 -10.65
C LYS A 27 0.43 -9.55 -10.60
N ASP A 28 0.91 -8.34 -10.87
CA ASP A 28 2.33 -8.01 -10.82
C ASP A 28 2.54 -6.89 -9.81
N ILE A 29 3.80 -6.60 -9.51
CA ILE A 29 4.11 -5.45 -8.63
C ILE A 29 3.48 -4.20 -9.25
N PRO A 30 2.62 -3.48 -8.50
CA PRO A 30 1.94 -2.32 -9.06
C PRO A 30 2.91 -1.18 -9.35
N THR A 31 2.59 -0.40 -10.37
CA THR A 31 3.34 0.80 -10.67
C THR A 31 2.94 1.93 -9.72
N LEU A 32 3.74 2.98 -9.70
CA LEU A 32 3.42 4.17 -8.91
C LEU A 32 2.04 4.73 -9.27
N GLU A 33 1.73 4.76 -10.56
CA GLU A 33 0.43 5.25 -11.03
C GLU A 33 -0.71 4.38 -10.52
N GLU A 34 -0.52 3.07 -10.53
CA GLU A 34 -1.52 2.13 -10.04
C GLU A 34 -1.75 2.29 -8.54
N VAL A 35 -0.67 2.47 -7.78
CA VAL A 35 -0.78 2.70 -6.33
C VAL A 35 -1.57 3.99 -6.05
N ASN A 36 -1.25 5.05 -6.76
CA ASN A 36 -1.95 6.32 -6.57
C ASN A 36 -3.41 6.27 -7.03
N ALA A 37 -3.71 5.44 -8.03
CA ALA A 37 -5.09 5.29 -8.51
C ALA A 37 -5.99 4.62 -7.48
N CYS A 38 -5.42 3.91 -6.50
CA CYS A 38 -6.20 3.27 -5.44
C CYS A 38 -6.81 4.27 -4.45
N GLY A 39 -6.30 5.49 -4.41
CA GLY A 39 -6.88 6.54 -3.59
C GLY A 39 -6.69 6.34 -2.09
N ALA A 40 -5.42 6.23 -1.66
CA ALA A 40 -5.12 6.11 -0.23
C ALA A 40 -5.66 7.30 0.55
N TYR A 41 -6.08 7.04 1.77
CA TYR A 41 -6.69 8.05 2.64
C TYR A 41 -5.81 9.28 2.86
N PHE A 42 -4.50 9.07 3.01
CA PHE A 42 -3.59 10.16 3.28
C PHE A 42 -3.04 10.83 2.01
N GLY A 43 -3.47 10.41 0.84
CA GLY A 43 -3.17 11.12 -0.39
C GLY A 43 -2.13 10.44 -1.27
N LYS A 44 -1.36 11.28 -1.96
CA LYS A 44 -0.48 10.81 -3.03
C LYS A 44 0.83 10.21 -2.52
N VAL A 45 1.23 9.12 -3.12
CA VAL A 45 2.53 8.49 -2.89
C VAL A 45 3.52 9.04 -3.91
N TYR A 46 4.67 9.51 -3.44
CA TYR A 46 5.72 10.01 -4.30
C TYR A 46 6.73 8.91 -4.64
N LYS A 47 7.57 9.17 -5.63
CA LYS A 47 8.49 8.16 -6.14
C LYS A 47 9.37 7.53 -5.05
N GLU A 48 9.93 8.34 -4.18
CA GLU A 48 10.79 7.84 -3.10
C GLU A 48 10.02 6.95 -2.13
N GLN A 49 8.79 7.33 -1.83
CA GLN A 49 7.92 6.55 -0.98
C GLN A 49 7.51 5.24 -1.65
N TYR A 50 7.24 5.30 -2.94
CA TYR A 50 6.93 4.10 -3.72
C TYR A 50 8.09 3.11 -3.70
N GLU A 51 9.30 3.59 -3.89
CA GLU A 51 10.49 2.74 -3.86
C GLU A 51 10.63 2.06 -2.50
N GLN A 52 10.37 2.78 -1.42
CA GLN A 52 10.39 2.23 -0.07
C GLN A 52 9.32 1.16 0.11
N LEU A 53 8.11 1.41 -0.39
CA LEU A 53 7.02 0.45 -0.33
C LEU A 53 7.38 -0.85 -1.04
N ILE A 54 7.98 -0.76 -2.22
CA ILE A 54 8.36 -1.95 -3.00
C ILE A 54 9.51 -2.70 -2.31
N GLU A 55 10.48 -1.98 -1.78
CA GLU A 55 11.64 -2.61 -1.15
C GLU A 55 11.30 -3.31 0.16
N TYR A 56 10.50 -2.66 1.01
CA TYR A 56 10.22 -3.17 2.36
C TYR A 56 8.84 -3.80 2.50
N GLY A 57 7.99 -3.64 1.51
CA GLY A 57 6.60 -4.11 1.60
C GLY A 57 5.74 -3.26 2.51
N SER A 58 6.26 -2.15 2.99
CA SER A 58 5.53 -1.23 3.85
C SER A 58 6.06 0.19 3.71
N LEU A 59 5.18 1.13 3.95
CA LEU A 59 5.51 2.55 3.91
C LEU A 59 4.82 3.24 5.08
N GLN A 60 5.61 3.90 5.92
CA GLN A 60 5.08 4.70 7.02
C GLN A 60 5.11 6.17 6.63
N TYR A 61 3.98 6.84 6.79
CA TYR A 61 3.94 8.28 6.57
C TYR A 61 4.50 9.00 7.78
N GLN A 62 5.43 9.90 7.50
CA GLN A 62 6.13 10.63 8.53
C GLN A 62 5.16 11.55 9.28
N GLY A 63 5.18 11.48 10.59
CA GLY A 63 4.34 12.29 11.45
C GLY A 63 2.92 11.78 11.63
N TYR A 64 2.59 10.68 11.01
CA TYR A 64 1.28 10.06 11.11
C TYR A 64 1.41 8.59 11.47
N HIS A 65 0.32 8.02 11.96
CA HIS A 65 0.27 6.59 12.28
C HIS A 65 -0.44 5.81 11.18
N GLU A 66 -0.17 6.19 9.94
CA GLU A 66 -0.72 5.53 8.77
C GLU A 66 0.38 4.77 8.04
N PHE A 67 0.02 3.59 7.56
CA PHE A 67 0.94 2.71 6.85
C PHE A 67 0.29 2.20 5.58
N LEU A 68 1.09 2.05 4.53
CA LEU A 68 0.71 1.26 3.37
C LEU A 68 1.46 -0.06 3.44
N TYR A 69 0.78 -1.13 3.10
CA TYR A 69 1.38 -2.47 3.05
C TYR A 69 1.14 -3.08 1.67
N LEU A 70 2.19 -3.65 1.12
CA LEU A 70 2.10 -4.40 -0.12
C LEU A 70 2.59 -5.82 0.16
N LYS A 71 1.68 -6.78 0.13
CA LYS A 71 1.99 -8.17 0.44
C LYS A 71 1.86 -9.03 -0.81
N GLY A 72 2.88 -9.87 -1.04
CA GLY A 72 2.78 -10.94 -2.02
C GLY A 72 2.07 -12.12 -1.40
N VAL A 73 1.03 -12.61 -2.07
CA VAL A 73 0.24 -13.74 -1.60
C VAL A 73 0.25 -14.80 -2.68
N GLU A 74 0.64 -16.02 -2.31
CA GLU A 74 0.60 -17.15 -3.23
C GLU A 74 -0.79 -17.76 -3.22
N LEU A 75 -1.26 -18.03 -4.42
CA LEU A 75 -2.59 -18.63 -4.59
C LEU A 75 -2.51 -20.15 -4.64
#